data_b7d420c12a775555f9d43d84a3558b77
#
_entry.id   b7d420c12a775555f9d43d84a3558b77
#
_cell.length_a   1.000
_cell.length_b   1.000
_cell.length_c   1.000
_cell.angle_alpha   90.00
_cell.angle_beta   90.00
_cell.angle_gamma   90.00
#
_symmetry.space_group_name_H-M   'P 1'
#
loop_
_entity.id
_entity.type
_entity.pdbx_description
1 polymer ?
#
loop_
_entity_poly.entity_id
_entity_poly.type
_entity_poly.pdbx_seq_one_letter_code
_entity_poly.pdbx_strand_id
1 'polypeptide(L)'
;MNTTDDNMNELLPLPDSFDDKEKLYYSIGETSKMFDLPVSTLRYWENEFDMIKPRKNKKGDRFFSKNDINIIRTIHYLTKVKGYTLKGAKEAMKSNFVEEAENAAIIESLTKIKEMLLQIRDNL
;
A
#
# COMPACT_ATOMS: atom_id res chain seq x y z
N MET A 1 14.30 -13.07 -13.75
CA MET A 1 13.71 -12.68 -12.48
C MET A 1 12.98 -11.37 -12.65
N ASN A 2 11.74 -11.32 -12.23
CA ASN A 2 10.90 -10.15 -12.49
C ASN A 2 11.22 -9.05 -11.46
N THR A 3 11.49 -7.82 -11.92
CA THR A 3 11.80 -6.68 -11.06
C THR A 3 10.65 -6.35 -10.10
N THR A 4 9.41 -6.68 -10.47
CA THR A 4 8.24 -6.46 -9.62
C THR A 4 8.28 -7.35 -8.37
N ASP A 5 8.66 -8.62 -8.52
CA ASP A 5 8.79 -9.55 -7.41
C ASP A 5 9.92 -9.13 -6.47
N ASP A 6 11.02 -8.65 -7.02
CA ASP A 6 12.14 -8.14 -6.23
C ASP A 6 11.72 -6.93 -5.40
N ASN A 7 10.92 -6.02 -5.98
CA ASN A 7 10.43 -4.84 -5.27
C ASN A 7 9.47 -5.22 -4.13
N MET A 8 8.65 -6.24 -4.33
CA MET A 8 7.75 -6.72 -3.28
C MET A 8 8.53 -7.36 -2.12
N ASN A 9 9.61 -8.06 -2.44
CA ASN A 9 10.46 -8.69 -1.43
C ASN A 9 11.28 -7.66 -0.64
N GLU A 10 11.50 -6.48 -1.17
CA GLU A 10 12.22 -5.41 -0.48
C GLU A 10 11.36 -4.71 0.58
N LEU A 11 10.03 -4.75 0.46
CA LEU A 11 9.15 -4.17 1.46
C LEU A 11 9.23 -4.96 2.76
N LEU A 12 9.19 -4.24 3.88
CA LEU A 12 9.14 -4.88 5.19
C LEU A 12 7.88 -5.74 5.29
N PRO A 13 7.97 -6.94 5.89
CA PRO A 13 6.79 -7.76 6.07
C PRO A 13 5.77 -7.08 6.98
N LEU A 14 4.49 -7.39 6.78
CA LEU A 14 3.44 -6.90 7.65
C LEU A 14 3.65 -7.48 9.06
N PRO A 15 3.41 -6.68 10.12
CA PRO A 15 3.53 -7.17 11.48
C PRO A 15 2.57 -8.34 11.77
N ASP A 16 2.94 -9.20 12.71
CA ASP A 16 2.12 -10.33 13.13
C ASP A 16 0.74 -9.91 13.63
N SER A 17 0.64 -8.69 14.13
CA SER A 17 -0.63 -8.11 14.59
C SER A 17 -1.57 -7.71 13.44
N PHE A 18 -1.09 -7.77 12.20
CA PHE A 18 -1.92 -7.43 11.04
C PHE A 18 -2.75 -8.65 10.62
N ASP A 19 -4.03 -8.64 10.97
CA ASP A 19 -4.96 -9.69 10.58
C ASP A 19 -5.69 -9.32 9.30
N ASP A 20 -5.29 -9.97 8.22
CA ASP A 20 -5.81 -9.68 6.88
C ASP A 20 -7.23 -10.22 6.65
N LYS A 21 -7.69 -11.14 7.49
CA LYS A 21 -8.98 -11.83 7.25
C LYS A 21 -10.16 -11.21 7.99
N GLU A 22 -9.95 -10.68 9.19
CA GLU A 22 -11.03 -10.31 10.08
C GLU A 22 -11.13 -8.80 10.35
N LYS A 23 -10.02 -8.09 10.29
CA LYS A 23 -9.96 -6.70 10.71
C LYS A 23 -9.94 -5.75 9.52
N LEU A 24 -10.95 -4.88 9.44
CA LEU A 24 -11.08 -3.88 8.37
C LEU A 24 -10.38 -2.57 8.69
N TYR A 25 -10.29 -2.22 9.97
CA TYR A 25 -9.74 -0.94 10.41
C TYR A 25 -8.84 -1.12 11.62
N TYR A 26 -7.82 -0.26 11.70
CA TYR A 26 -6.85 -0.23 12.79
C TYR A 26 -6.85 1.17 13.40
N SER A 27 -6.88 1.26 14.73
CA SER A 27 -6.77 2.54 15.41
C SER A 27 -5.37 3.12 15.24
N ILE A 28 -5.21 4.42 15.50
CA ILE A 28 -3.87 5.05 15.44
C ILE A 28 -2.93 4.44 16.48
N GLY A 29 -3.44 4.06 17.65
CA GLY A 29 -2.65 3.39 18.67
C GLY A 29 -2.16 2.02 18.23
N GLU A 30 -3.02 1.22 17.62
CA GLU A 30 -2.66 -0.08 17.07
C GLU A 30 -1.62 0.08 15.96
N THR A 31 -1.82 1.03 15.06
CA THR A 31 -0.90 1.31 13.95
C THR A 31 0.47 1.77 14.47
N SER A 32 0.47 2.61 15.50
CA SER A 32 1.69 3.05 16.17
C SER A 32 2.50 1.86 16.68
N LYS A 33 1.85 0.90 17.31
CA LYS A 33 2.51 -0.31 17.81
C LYS A 33 2.99 -1.23 16.69
N MET A 34 2.21 -1.36 15.63
CA MET A 34 2.57 -2.21 14.48
C MET A 34 3.89 -1.80 13.84
N PHE A 35 4.12 -0.51 13.70
CA PHE A 35 5.30 0.02 13.02
C PHE A 35 6.36 0.58 13.96
N ASP A 36 6.12 0.52 15.26
CA ASP A 36 6.99 1.13 16.27
C ASP A 36 7.25 2.61 15.96
N LEU A 37 6.17 3.34 15.66
CA LEU A 37 6.21 4.75 15.33
C LEU A 37 5.37 5.54 16.34
N PRO A 38 5.84 6.75 16.73
CA PRO A 38 5.01 7.63 17.56
C PRO A 38 3.70 8.00 16.87
N VAL A 39 2.64 8.16 17.64
CA VAL A 39 1.35 8.62 17.13
C VAL A 39 1.49 9.97 16.40
N SER A 40 2.35 10.85 16.91
CA SER A 40 2.61 12.15 16.28
C SER A 40 3.17 12.00 14.87
N THR A 41 4.02 11.01 14.63
CA THR A 41 4.56 10.74 13.29
C THR A 41 3.45 10.31 12.34
N LEU A 42 2.54 9.44 12.78
CA LEU A 42 1.41 9.00 11.96
C LEU A 42 0.48 10.15 11.60
N ARG A 43 0.22 11.05 12.55
CA ARG A 43 -0.59 12.25 12.30
C ARG A 43 0.09 13.18 11.29
N TYR A 44 1.42 13.34 11.42
CA TYR A 44 2.19 14.15 10.51
C TYR A 44 2.15 13.57 9.08
N TRP A 45 2.31 12.26 8.95
CA TRP A 45 2.24 11.59 7.65
C TRP A 45 0.85 11.69 7.03
N GLU A 46 -0.20 11.60 7.83
CA GLU A 46 -1.56 11.80 7.33
C GLU A 46 -1.73 13.17 6.67
N ASN A 47 -1.14 14.21 7.27
CA ASN A 47 -1.19 15.57 6.72
C ASN A 47 -0.33 15.73 5.48
N GLU A 48 0.82 15.05 5.41
CA GLU A 48 1.76 15.17 4.30
C GLU A 48 1.39 14.30 3.09
N PHE A 49 0.75 13.16 3.32
CA PHE A 49 0.42 12.21 2.27
C PHE A 49 -1.09 12.15 2.07
N ASP A 50 -1.57 12.73 0.97
CA ASP A 50 -3.00 12.76 0.63
C ASP A 50 -3.59 11.37 0.39
N MET A 51 -2.73 10.40 0.14
CA MET A 51 -3.14 9.01 -0.10
C MET A 51 -3.63 8.32 1.16
N ILE A 52 -3.19 8.76 2.33
CA ILE A 52 -3.65 8.26 3.61
C ILE A 52 -4.97 8.95 3.95
N LYS A 53 -6.06 8.19 3.94
CA LYS A 53 -7.41 8.71 4.17
C LYS A 53 -8.11 7.91 5.27
N PRO A 54 -7.73 8.12 6.54
CA PRO A 54 -8.37 7.39 7.63
C PRO A 54 -9.81 7.86 7.82
N ARG A 55 -10.63 6.95 8.32
CA ARG A 55 -11.96 7.32 8.81
C ARG A 55 -11.83 7.89 10.21
N LYS A 56 -12.66 8.90 10.50
CA LYS A 56 -12.73 9.49 11.82
C LYS A 56 -14.11 9.27 12.41
N ASN A 57 -14.17 8.89 13.69
CA ASN A 57 -15.44 8.82 14.40
C ASN A 57 -15.85 10.21 14.90
N LYS A 58 -16.98 10.29 15.61
CA LYS A 58 -17.49 11.56 16.15
C LYS A 58 -16.53 12.23 17.14
N LYS A 59 -15.68 11.45 17.80
CA LYS A 59 -14.68 11.94 18.76
C LYS A 59 -13.40 12.41 18.09
N GLY A 60 -13.26 12.20 16.77
CA GLY A 60 -12.04 12.53 16.03
C GLY A 60 -10.97 11.45 16.05
N ASP A 61 -11.29 10.26 16.56
CA ASP A 61 -10.36 9.12 16.54
C ASP A 61 -10.18 8.62 15.10
N ARG A 62 -8.93 8.32 14.74
CA ARG A 62 -8.59 7.86 13.40
C ARG A 62 -8.58 6.34 13.31
N PHE A 63 -9.15 5.84 12.22
CA PHE A 63 -9.16 4.41 11.90
C PHE A 63 -8.60 4.20 10.49
N PHE A 64 -7.49 3.48 10.41
CA PHE A 64 -6.79 3.24 9.15
C PHE A 64 -7.28 1.93 8.51
N SER A 65 -7.59 1.98 7.22
CA SER A 65 -7.93 0.81 6.44
C SER A 65 -6.68 0.00 6.11
N LYS A 66 -6.86 -1.21 5.58
CA LYS A 66 -5.74 -2.03 5.10
C LYS A 66 -4.93 -1.30 4.03
N ASN A 67 -5.60 -0.56 3.16
CA ASN A 67 -4.93 0.26 2.15
C ASN A 67 -4.05 1.33 2.79
N ASP A 68 -4.58 2.02 3.81
CA ASP A 68 -3.80 3.01 4.55
C ASP A 68 -2.59 2.38 5.24
N ILE A 69 -2.75 1.19 5.81
CA ILE A 69 -1.66 0.45 6.44
C ILE A 69 -0.57 0.11 5.43
N ASN A 70 -0.93 -0.30 4.22
CA ASN A 70 0.03 -0.58 3.16
C ASN A 70 0.78 0.68 2.72
N ILE A 71 0.09 1.82 2.65
CA ILE A 71 0.71 3.10 2.33
C ILE A 71 1.70 3.50 3.43
N ILE A 72 1.30 3.39 4.69
CA ILE A 72 2.16 3.69 5.85
C ILE A 72 3.39 2.77 5.84
N ARG A 73 3.21 1.49 5.56
CA ARG A 73 4.31 0.53 5.45
C ARG A 73 5.31 0.96 4.38
N THR A 74 4.81 1.41 3.23
CA THR A 74 5.66 1.87 2.12
C THR A 74 6.42 3.14 2.52
N ILE A 75 5.77 4.11 3.15
CA ILE A 75 6.43 5.32 3.63
C ILE A 75 7.51 4.97 4.64
N HIS A 76 7.21 4.09 5.57
CA HIS A 76 8.15 3.63 6.59
C HIS A 76 9.39 3.00 5.94
N TYR A 77 9.18 2.13 4.97
CA TYR A 77 10.26 1.49 4.21
C TYR A 77 11.12 2.53 3.48
N LEU A 78 10.50 3.43 2.73
CA LEU A 78 11.23 4.43 1.95
C LEU A 78 12.04 5.37 2.85
N THR A 79 11.48 5.80 3.97
CA THR A 79 12.16 6.76 4.86
C THR A 79 13.17 6.11 5.80
N LYS A 80 12.85 4.97 6.38
CA LYS A 80 13.69 4.34 7.42
C LYS A 80 14.70 3.35 6.87
N VAL A 81 14.37 2.65 5.80
CA VAL A 81 15.25 1.65 5.18
C VAL A 81 16.03 2.24 4.01
N LYS A 82 15.33 2.88 3.06
CA LYS A 82 15.97 3.48 1.89
C LYS A 82 16.56 4.87 2.14
N GLY A 83 16.21 5.49 3.27
CA GLY A 83 16.75 6.80 3.63
C GLY A 83 16.22 7.98 2.82
N TYR A 84 15.06 7.83 2.18
CA TYR A 84 14.44 8.93 1.45
C TYR A 84 13.96 10.02 2.42
N THR A 85 13.98 11.27 1.95
CA THR A 85 13.28 12.35 2.64
C THR A 85 11.76 12.14 2.46
N LEU A 86 10.95 12.79 3.29
CA LEU A 86 9.50 12.71 3.12
C LEU A 86 9.06 13.21 1.74
N LYS A 87 9.68 14.29 1.27
CA LYS A 87 9.41 14.81 -0.07
C LYS A 87 9.76 13.80 -1.16
N GLY A 88 10.93 13.18 -1.04
CA GLY A 88 11.37 12.15 -1.98
C GLY A 88 10.47 10.91 -1.96
N ALA A 89 10.06 10.48 -0.78
CA ALA A 89 9.12 9.37 -0.63
C ALA A 89 7.77 9.70 -1.28
N LYS A 90 7.28 10.92 -1.06
CA LYS A 90 6.01 11.38 -1.64
C LYS A 90 6.06 11.38 -3.17
N GLU A 91 7.13 11.87 -3.76
CA GLU A 91 7.32 11.89 -5.21
C GLU A 91 7.45 10.47 -5.77
N ALA A 92 8.22 9.61 -5.11
CA ALA A 92 8.39 8.22 -5.53
C ALA A 92 7.07 7.45 -5.50
N MET A 93 6.25 7.66 -4.47
CA MET A 93 4.96 7.00 -4.34
C MET A 93 3.97 7.46 -5.39
N LYS A 94 3.95 8.74 -5.73
CA LYS A 94 3.09 9.27 -6.80
C LYS A 94 3.42 8.65 -8.15
N SER A 95 4.70 8.56 -8.49
CA SER A 95 5.16 7.93 -9.74
C SER A 95 4.79 6.46 -9.79
N ASN A 96 5.03 5.73 -8.71
CA ASN A 96 4.73 4.30 -8.63
C ASN A 96 3.23 4.03 -8.74
N PHE A 97 2.38 4.87 -8.15
CA PHE A 97 0.94 4.72 -8.25
C PHE A 97 0.45 4.80 -9.70
N VAL A 98 0.97 5.76 -10.46
CA VAL A 98 0.61 5.92 -11.87
C VAL A 98 1.09 4.69 -12.66
N GLU A 99 2.32 4.26 -12.49
CA GLU A 99 2.87 3.09 -13.16
C GLU A 99 2.10 1.81 -12.83
N GLU A 100 1.79 1.60 -11.57
CA GLU A 100 1.03 0.41 -11.14
C GLU A 100 -0.38 0.41 -11.73
N ALA A 101 -1.05 1.55 -11.78
CA ALA A 101 -2.37 1.65 -12.39
C ALA A 101 -2.32 1.33 -13.88
N GLU A 102 -1.33 1.85 -14.60
CA GLU A 102 -1.12 1.57 -16.02
C GLU A 102 -0.79 0.09 -16.24
N ASN A 103 0.10 -0.47 -15.43
CA ASN A 103 0.48 -1.88 -15.52
C ASN A 103 -0.70 -2.81 -15.21
N ALA A 104 -1.52 -2.48 -14.22
CA ALA A 104 -2.71 -3.26 -13.89
C ALA A 104 -3.70 -3.28 -15.06
N ALA A 105 -3.90 -2.14 -15.71
CA ALA A 105 -4.78 -2.05 -16.89
C ALA A 105 -4.24 -2.90 -18.05
N ILE A 106 -2.94 -2.89 -18.28
CA ILE A 106 -2.30 -3.70 -19.32
C ILE A 106 -2.45 -5.19 -19.01
N ILE A 107 -2.20 -5.59 -17.77
CA ILE A 107 -2.32 -6.99 -17.33
C ILE A 107 -3.77 -7.47 -17.48
N GLU A 108 -4.74 -6.66 -17.12
CA GLU A 108 -6.16 -7.00 -17.29
C GLU A 108 -6.50 -7.23 -18.76
N SER A 109 -6.04 -6.36 -19.65
CA SER A 109 -6.25 -6.49 -21.10
C SER A 109 -5.60 -7.76 -21.64
N LEU A 110 -4.37 -8.07 -21.22
CA LEU A 110 -3.66 -9.30 -21.65
C LEU A 110 -4.38 -10.55 -21.16
N THR A 111 -4.89 -10.52 -19.93
CA THR A 111 -5.65 -11.64 -19.36
C THR A 111 -6.92 -11.92 -20.19
N LYS A 112 -7.65 -10.87 -20.56
CA LYS A 112 -8.84 -10.99 -21.40
C LYS A 112 -8.50 -11.60 -22.77
N ILE A 113 -7.43 -11.15 -23.40
CA ILE A 113 -6.98 -11.69 -24.68
C ILE A 113 -6.63 -13.17 -24.53
N LYS A 114 -5.91 -13.54 -23.48
CA LYS A 114 -5.56 -14.94 -23.20
C LYS A 114 -6.81 -15.81 -23.06
N GLU A 115 -7.80 -15.35 -22.32
CA GLU A 115 -9.05 -16.08 -22.12
C GLU A 115 -9.79 -16.29 -23.45
N MET A 116 -9.84 -15.25 -24.30
CA MET A 116 -10.43 -15.35 -25.63
C MET A 116 -9.73 -16.38 -26.50
N LEU A 117 -8.42 -16.40 -26.51
CA LEU A 117 -7.63 -17.36 -27.27
C LEU A 117 -7.83 -18.79 -26.79
N LEU A 118 -7.94 -19.00 -25.47
CA LEU A 118 -8.21 -20.32 -24.89
C LEU A 118 -9.61 -20.81 -25.28
N GLN A 119 -10.61 -19.95 -25.32
CA GLN A 119 -11.95 -20.31 -25.76
C GLN A 119 -11.98 -20.72 -27.24
N ILE A 120 -11.25 -20.01 -28.08
CA ILE A 120 -11.12 -20.37 -29.51
C ILE A 120 -10.48 -21.74 -29.65
N ARG A 121 -9.41 -22.01 -28.88
CA ARG A 121 -8.73 -23.29 -28.92
C ARG A 121 -9.65 -24.44 -28.48
N ASP A 122 -10.41 -24.23 -27.42
CA ASP A 122 -11.30 -25.26 -26.86
C ASP A 122 -12.51 -25.56 -27.76
N ASN A 123 -12.86 -24.63 -28.65
CA ASN A 123 -13.99 -24.78 -29.59
C ASN A 123 -13.55 -25.32 -30.96
N LEU A 124 -12.26 -25.56 -31.15
CA LEU A 124 -11.76 -26.26 -32.33
C LEU A 124 -11.87 -27.78 -32.16
#